data_15f23dde91b22d91b210241dbb02d045
#
_entry.id   15f23dde91b22d91b210241dbb02d045
#
_cell.length_a   1.000
_cell.length_b   1.000
_cell.length_c   1.000
_cell.angle_alpha   90.00
_cell.angle_beta   90.00
_cell.angle_gamma   90.00
#
_symmetry.space_group_name_H-M   'P 1'
#
loop_
_entity.id
_entity.type
_entity.pdbx_description
1 polymer ?
#
loop_
_entity_poly.entity_id
_entity_poly.type
_entity_poly.pdbx_seq_one_letter_code
_entity_poly.pdbx_strand_id
1 'polypeptide(L)'
;LNLEEGSQVCGFWAGDQVTMDQLLHCLLVYSGNDAAAAIAEHVGGSTDGFVEMMNSYARELGCTGTHFTNPHGLQDENHYTTPYDIYLMLKEALNYPEFTQITQSGSYTVEYTHADGSSASTTLLATDHYLTGEATPPKNVTILGGKTGTTDNAGNCLALLSQNAYGKPYISIVMGASTKDELYEQMSSLLQNIN
;
A
#
# COMPACT_ATOMS: atom_id res chain seq x y z
N LEU A 1 1.60 -2.65 -20.01
CA LEU A 1 2.13 -3.05 -18.71
C LEU A 1 2.36 -4.56 -18.72
N ASN A 2 3.59 -5.02 -18.52
CA ASN A 2 3.91 -6.45 -18.37
C ASN A 2 3.78 -6.83 -16.89
N LEU A 3 2.57 -7.10 -16.43
CA LEU A 3 2.30 -7.60 -15.09
C LEU A 3 2.11 -9.11 -15.12
N GLU A 4 2.45 -9.80 -14.05
CA GLU A 4 2.24 -11.24 -13.91
C GLU A 4 0.74 -11.58 -13.96
N GLU A 5 0.41 -12.71 -14.59
CA GLU A 5 -0.95 -13.22 -14.64
C GLU A 5 -1.47 -13.49 -13.23
N GLY A 6 -2.67 -13.03 -12.92
CA GLY A 6 -3.28 -13.14 -11.59
C GLY A 6 -2.86 -12.04 -10.60
N SER A 7 -2.00 -11.09 -10.99
CA SER A 7 -1.70 -9.94 -10.14
C SER A 7 -2.93 -9.04 -9.98
N GLN A 8 -3.04 -8.37 -8.81
CA GLN A 8 -4.17 -7.49 -8.51
C GLN A 8 -4.09 -6.20 -9.33
N VAL A 9 -5.09 -5.94 -10.17
CA VAL A 9 -5.16 -4.77 -11.06
C VAL A 9 -6.52 -4.08 -10.94
N CYS A 10 -6.54 -2.77 -11.15
CA CYS A 10 -7.77 -1.96 -11.22
C CYS A 10 -8.48 -2.11 -12.56
N GLY A 11 -7.80 -2.64 -13.58
CA GLY A 11 -8.34 -2.91 -14.90
C GLY A 11 -8.14 -1.78 -15.90
N PHE A 12 -7.10 -0.96 -15.73
CA PHE A 12 -6.75 0.09 -16.69
C PHE A 12 -6.13 -0.48 -17.96
N TRP A 13 -6.53 0.09 -19.08
CA TRP A 13 -6.04 -0.26 -20.41
C TRP A 13 -5.17 0.86 -21.00
N ALA A 14 -4.36 0.50 -21.98
CA ALA A 14 -3.55 1.49 -22.69
C ALA A 14 -4.44 2.55 -23.35
N GLY A 15 -4.15 3.82 -23.06
CA GLY A 15 -4.89 4.97 -23.55
C GLY A 15 -6.05 5.45 -22.65
N ASP A 16 -6.30 4.78 -21.53
CA ASP A 16 -7.25 5.27 -20.53
C ASP A 16 -6.78 6.59 -19.92
N GLN A 17 -7.71 7.49 -19.66
CA GLN A 17 -7.45 8.77 -19.02
C GLN A 17 -7.82 8.68 -17.54
N VAL A 18 -6.77 8.68 -16.72
CA VAL A 18 -6.86 8.55 -15.25
C VAL A 18 -6.03 9.65 -14.62
N THR A 19 -6.52 10.30 -13.59
CA THR A 19 -5.76 11.32 -12.86
C THR A 19 -4.76 10.68 -11.88
N MET A 20 -3.72 11.43 -11.49
CA MET A 20 -2.76 10.99 -10.47
C MET A 20 -3.46 10.70 -9.12
N ASP A 21 -4.42 11.51 -8.72
CA ASP A 21 -5.21 11.29 -7.50
C ASP A 21 -5.96 9.95 -7.55
N GLN A 22 -6.59 9.62 -8.67
CA GLN A 22 -7.26 8.33 -8.87
C GLN A 22 -6.26 7.16 -8.82
N LEU A 23 -5.09 7.30 -9.45
CA LEU A 23 -4.04 6.27 -9.39
C LEU A 23 -3.53 6.05 -7.97
N LEU A 24 -3.35 7.12 -7.18
CA LEU A 24 -2.94 7.01 -5.78
C LEU A 24 -4.00 6.30 -4.92
N HIS A 25 -5.28 6.59 -5.13
CA HIS A 25 -6.36 5.85 -4.46
C HIS A 25 -6.38 4.37 -4.86
N CYS A 26 -6.28 4.08 -6.16
CA CYS A 26 -6.21 2.71 -6.67
C CYS A 26 -5.02 1.94 -6.09
N LEU A 27 -3.86 2.59 -5.97
CA LEU A 27 -2.65 2.00 -5.40
C LEU A 27 -2.78 1.77 -3.90
N LEU A 28 -3.17 2.79 -3.13
CA LEU A 28 -3.10 2.74 -1.67
C LEU A 28 -4.30 2.02 -1.03
N VAL A 29 -5.50 2.13 -1.60
CA VAL A 29 -6.70 1.46 -1.09
C VAL A 29 -6.74 0.00 -1.55
N TYR A 30 -6.67 -0.21 -2.86
CA TYR A 30 -6.88 -1.54 -3.48
C TYR A 30 -5.59 -2.30 -3.77
N SER A 31 -4.42 -1.64 -3.75
CA SER A 31 -3.14 -2.26 -4.11
C SER A 31 -3.04 -2.64 -5.60
N GLY A 32 -3.55 -1.78 -6.50
CA GLY A 32 -3.52 -2.01 -7.95
C GLY A 32 -2.09 -1.95 -8.51
N ASN A 33 -1.60 -3.07 -9.06
CA ASN A 33 -0.26 -3.12 -9.65
C ASN A 33 -0.16 -2.31 -10.94
N ASP A 34 -1.25 -2.22 -11.70
CA ASP A 34 -1.37 -1.37 -12.89
C ASP A 34 -1.31 0.12 -12.53
N ALA A 35 -1.94 0.52 -11.44
CA ALA A 35 -1.84 1.89 -10.92
C ALA A 35 -0.39 2.22 -10.50
N ALA A 36 0.30 1.31 -9.80
CA ALA A 36 1.70 1.48 -9.43
C ALA A 36 2.61 1.64 -10.66
N ALA A 37 2.41 0.81 -11.67
CA ALA A 37 3.17 0.87 -12.92
C ALA A 37 2.91 2.17 -13.70
N ALA A 38 1.65 2.62 -13.77
CA ALA A 38 1.30 3.88 -14.43
C ALA A 38 1.90 5.10 -13.73
N ILE A 39 1.89 5.12 -12.39
CA ILE A 39 2.57 6.16 -11.59
C ILE A 39 4.07 6.15 -11.89
N ALA A 40 4.69 4.96 -11.90
CA ALA A 40 6.12 4.83 -12.14
C ALA A 40 6.54 5.35 -13.52
N GLU A 41 5.79 5.00 -14.57
CA GLU A 41 6.05 5.50 -15.93
C GLU A 41 5.88 7.02 -16.01
N HIS A 42 4.84 7.56 -15.37
CA HIS A 42 4.57 9.01 -15.42
C HIS A 42 5.62 9.82 -14.66
N VAL A 43 6.00 9.40 -13.46
CA VAL A 43 6.92 10.16 -12.59
C VAL A 43 8.38 9.91 -12.93
N GLY A 44 8.74 8.65 -13.19
CA GLY A 44 10.12 8.24 -13.49
C GLY A 44 10.50 8.31 -14.96
N GLY A 45 9.54 8.55 -15.85
CA GLY A 45 9.74 8.49 -17.31
C GLY A 45 9.91 7.05 -17.82
N SER A 46 10.14 6.11 -16.94
CA SER A 46 10.16 4.67 -17.15
C SER A 46 10.03 3.94 -15.82
N THR A 47 9.67 2.68 -15.83
CA THR A 47 9.66 1.82 -14.61
C THR A 47 11.05 1.78 -13.97
N ASP A 48 12.11 1.58 -14.74
CA ASP A 48 13.49 1.53 -14.22
C ASP A 48 13.90 2.86 -13.60
N GLY A 49 13.61 3.98 -14.25
CA GLY A 49 13.90 5.32 -13.73
C GLY A 49 13.19 5.58 -12.41
N PHE A 50 11.94 5.13 -12.27
CA PHE A 50 11.20 5.24 -11.02
C PHE A 50 11.80 4.35 -9.92
N VAL A 51 12.20 3.12 -10.24
CA VAL A 51 12.86 2.21 -9.28
C VAL A 51 14.19 2.80 -8.78
N GLU A 52 14.97 3.44 -9.65
CA GLU A 52 16.18 4.17 -9.23
C GLU A 52 15.83 5.31 -8.26
N MET A 53 14.75 6.08 -8.51
CA MET A 53 14.25 7.10 -7.58
C MET A 53 13.83 6.50 -6.25
N MET A 54 13.07 5.38 -6.24
CA MET A 54 12.67 4.67 -5.02
C MET A 54 13.89 4.26 -4.19
N ASN A 55 14.89 3.65 -4.80
CA ASN A 55 16.11 3.22 -4.11
C ASN A 55 16.95 4.41 -3.61
N SER A 56 17.02 5.50 -4.37
CA SER A 56 17.70 6.72 -3.92
C SER A 56 17.03 7.32 -2.70
N TYR A 57 15.72 7.46 -2.75
CA TYR A 57 14.95 8.03 -1.66
C TYR A 57 14.96 7.16 -0.40
N ALA A 58 14.88 5.84 -0.54
CA ALA A 58 15.05 4.93 0.58
C ALA A 58 16.41 5.12 1.29
N ARG A 59 17.50 5.28 0.54
CA ARG A 59 18.82 5.60 1.13
C ARG A 59 18.85 6.94 1.85
N GLU A 60 18.22 7.97 1.30
CA GLU A 60 18.10 9.30 1.93
C GLU A 60 17.34 9.24 3.25
N LEU A 61 16.32 8.37 3.35
CA LEU A 61 15.58 8.11 4.58
C LEU A 61 16.35 7.26 5.61
N GLY A 62 17.50 6.70 5.23
CA GLY A 62 18.31 5.84 6.09
C GLY A 62 17.88 4.37 6.06
N CYS A 63 17.14 3.93 5.06
CA CYS A 63 16.75 2.55 4.87
C CYS A 63 17.94 1.73 4.37
N THR A 64 18.64 1.06 5.28
CA THR A 64 19.88 0.31 4.98
C THR A 64 19.63 -1.15 4.64
N GLY A 65 18.45 -1.68 4.90
CA GLY A 65 18.03 -3.05 4.64
C GLY A 65 16.96 -3.15 3.54
N THR A 66 16.91 -2.17 2.61
CA THR A 66 15.87 -2.09 1.58
C THR A 66 16.49 -2.01 0.19
N HIS A 67 15.92 -2.77 -0.73
CA HIS A 67 16.18 -2.67 -2.17
C HIS A 67 14.92 -2.95 -2.96
N PHE A 68 14.59 -2.08 -3.88
CA PHE A 68 13.44 -2.19 -4.79
C PHE A 68 13.91 -2.59 -6.18
N THR A 69 13.17 -3.51 -6.83
CA THR A 69 13.35 -3.91 -8.23
C THR A 69 12.17 -3.55 -9.10
N ASN A 70 11.03 -3.21 -8.48
CA ASN A 70 9.80 -2.83 -9.17
C ASN A 70 8.95 -1.90 -8.29
N PRO A 71 7.97 -1.17 -8.88
CA PRO A 71 7.15 -0.20 -8.14
C PRO A 71 5.94 -0.79 -7.43
N HIS A 72 5.57 -2.04 -7.71
CA HIS A 72 4.31 -2.66 -7.27
C HIS A 72 4.48 -3.74 -6.20
N GLY A 73 5.70 -4.22 -5.94
CA GLY A 73 5.98 -5.21 -4.90
C GLY A 73 5.75 -6.66 -5.31
N LEU A 74 5.58 -6.96 -6.60
CA LEU A 74 5.60 -8.36 -7.07
C LEU A 74 6.97 -8.99 -6.80
N GLN A 75 6.97 -10.31 -6.67
CA GLN A 75 8.11 -11.06 -6.19
C GLN A 75 9.36 -10.92 -7.07
N ASP A 76 10.49 -10.63 -6.44
CA ASP A 76 11.82 -10.67 -7.01
C ASP A 76 12.81 -10.98 -5.87
N GLU A 77 13.86 -11.77 -6.15
CA GLU A 77 14.84 -12.17 -5.14
C GLU A 77 15.63 -10.99 -4.56
N ASN A 78 15.76 -9.91 -5.32
CA ASN A 78 16.45 -8.69 -4.93
C ASN A 78 15.49 -7.59 -4.41
N HIS A 79 14.20 -7.90 -4.25
CA HIS A 79 13.19 -6.99 -3.71
C HIS A 79 12.95 -7.30 -2.23
N TYR A 80 13.54 -6.52 -1.35
CA TYR A 80 13.50 -6.80 0.10
C TYR A 80 13.49 -5.51 0.92
N THR A 81 13.02 -5.64 2.15
CA THR A 81 13.00 -4.56 3.15
C THR A 81 13.02 -5.14 4.56
N THR A 82 12.98 -4.27 5.56
CA THR A 82 12.88 -4.62 6.98
C THR A 82 11.70 -3.87 7.63
N PRO A 83 11.16 -4.35 8.77
CA PRO A 83 10.13 -3.60 9.50
C PRO A 83 10.58 -2.18 9.90
N TYR A 84 11.85 -2.01 10.24
CA TYR A 84 12.38 -0.70 10.59
C TYR A 84 12.43 0.26 9.39
N ASP A 85 12.82 -0.23 8.22
CA ASP A 85 12.85 0.58 7.01
C ASP A 85 11.43 0.96 6.56
N ILE A 86 10.46 0.03 6.67
CA ILE A 86 9.03 0.35 6.46
C ILE A 86 8.56 1.45 7.43
N TYR A 87 8.98 1.39 8.69
CA TYR A 87 8.68 2.46 9.66
C TYR A 87 9.25 3.82 9.20
N LEU A 88 10.48 3.86 8.70
CA LEU A 88 11.09 5.11 8.21
C LEU A 88 10.30 5.68 7.01
N MET A 89 9.94 4.82 6.06
CA MET A 89 9.13 5.20 4.88
C MET A 89 7.74 5.70 5.28
N LEU A 90 7.05 5.00 6.20
CA LEU A 90 5.74 5.44 6.68
C LEU A 90 5.82 6.75 7.45
N LYS A 91 6.84 6.92 8.28
CA LYS A 91 7.07 8.16 9.02
C LYS A 91 7.24 9.35 8.07
N GLU A 92 7.92 9.15 6.94
CA GLU A 92 8.04 10.16 5.90
C GLU A 92 6.71 10.40 5.19
N ALA A 93 5.98 9.33 4.82
CA ALA A 93 4.69 9.45 4.16
C ALA A 93 3.65 10.24 4.98
N LEU A 94 3.74 10.21 6.32
CA LEU A 94 2.88 10.99 7.22
C LEU A 94 3.07 12.51 7.14
N ASN A 95 4.14 13.00 6.49
CA ASN A 95 4.32 14.41 6.21
C ASN A 95 3.39 14.91 5.08
N TYR A 96 2.72 13.99 4.38
CA TYR A 96 1.80 14.26 3.28
C TYR A 96 0.36 13.92 3.71
N PRO A 97 -0.50 14.91 3.97
CA PRO A 97 -1.87 14.68 4.46
C PRO A 97 -2.70 13.78 3.56
N GLU A 98 -2.47 13.83 2.25
CA GLU A 98 -3.15 13.01 1.25
C GLU A 98 -2.94 11.51 1.50
N PHE A 99 -1.74 11.11 1.96
CA PHE A 99 -1.44 9.72 2.29
C PHE A 99 -2.41 9.16 3.34
N THR A 100 -2.57 9.89 4.46
CA THR A 100 -3.49 9.47 5.53
C THR A 100 -4.95 9.51 5.07
N GLN A 101 -5.35 10.54 4.31
CA GLN A 101 -6.70 10.64 3.78
C GLN A 101 -7.06 9.46 2.88
N ILE A 102 -6.15 9.01 2.04
CA ILE A 102 -6.37 7.88 1.14
C ILE A 102 -6.35 6.56 1.91
N THR A 103 -5.34 6.32 2.74
CA THR A 103 -5.12 5.02 3.39
C THR A 103 -6.13 4.67 4.48
N GLN A 104 -6.93 5.62 4.95
CA GLN A 104 -8.04 5.38 5.89
C GLN A 104 -9.34 4.94 5.20
N SER A 105 -9.40 4.95 3.86
CA SER A 105 -10.61 4.67 3.10
C SER A 105 -10.88 3.17 3.02
N GLY A 106 -12.10 2.73 3.41
CA GLY A 106 -12.51 1.33 3.30
C GLY A 106 -12.86 0.90 1.86
N SER A 107 -13.12 1.87 0.97
CA SER A 107 -13.38 1.64 -0.46
C SER A 107 -13.14 2.91 -1.25
N TYR A 108 -12.96 2.75 -2.56
CA TYR A 108 -12.86 3.87 -3.49
C TYR A 108 -13.54 3.52 -4.81
N THR A 109 -14.35 4.43 -5.35
CA THR A 109 -14.93 4.29 -6.68
C THR A 109 -14.12 5.14 -7.65
N VAL A 110 -13.42 4.49 -8.57
CA VAL A 110 -12.69 5.17 -9.64
C VAL A 110 -13.59 5.31 -10.86
N GLU A 111 -13.67 6.54 -11.41
CA GLU A 111 -14.37 6.85 -12.65
C GLU A 111 -13.34 7.39 -13.64
N TYR A 112 -13.26 6.79 -14.82
CA TYR A 112 -12.26 7.14 -15.82
C TYR A 112 -12.82 7.01 -17.23
N THR A 113 -12.05 7.45 -18.22
CA THR A 113 -12.46 7.45 -19.63
C THR A 113 -11.52 6.58 -20.44
N HIS A 114 -12.08 5.64 -21.20
CA HIS A 114 -11.34 4.81 -22.15
C HIS A 114 -10.84 5.63 -23.35
N ALA A 115 -9.87 5.08 -24.08
CA ALA A 115 -9.30 5.69 -25.28
C ALA A 115 -10.35 5.98 -26.38
N ASP A 116 -11.44 5.23 -26.41
CA ASP A 116 -12.56 5.44 -27.35
C ASP A 116 -13.57 6.51 -26.90
N GLY A 117 -13.34 7.13 -25.75
CA GLY A 117 -14.19 8.14 -25.14
C GLY A 117 -15.35 7.59 -24.30
N SER A 118 -15.47 6.28 -24.14
CA SER A 118 -16.46 5.67 -23.23
C SER A 118 -16.03 5.85 -21.78
N SER A 119 -17.01 5.97 -20.88
CA SER A 119 -16.78 6.08 -19.43
C SER A 119 -16.78 4.70 -18.78
N ALA A 120 -15.91 4.51 -17.80
CA ALA A 120 -15.84 3.34 -16.94
C ALA A 120 -15.91 3.75 -15.48
N SER A 121 -16.45 2.87 -14.63
CA SER A 121 -16.51 3.05 -13.19
C SER A 121 -16.33 1.71 -12.49
N THR A 122 -15.46 1.66 -11.49
CA THR A 122 -15.22 0.46 -10.69
C THR A 122 -15.10 0.82 -9.23
N THR A 123 -15.79 0.09 -8.35
CA THR A 123 -15.63 0.23 -6.89
C THR A 123 -14.63 -0.80 -6.39
N LEU A 124 -13.58 -0.30 -5.77
CA LEU A 124 -12.45 -1.04 -5.20
C LEU A 124 -12.57 -1.05 -3.68
N LEU A 125 -12.44 -2.22 -3.07
CA LEU A 125 -12.44 -2.36 -1.60
C LEU A 125 -11.01 -2.29 -1.07
N ALA A 126 -10.85 -1.75 0.13
CA ALA A 126 -9.57 -1.76 0.82
C ALA A 126 -9.11 -3.20 1.07
N THR A 127 -7.80 -3.39 1.03
CA THR A 127 -7.18 -4.67 1.36
C THR A 127 -6.93 -4.85 2.86
N ASP A 128 -7.06 -3.78 3.64
CA ASP A 128 -6.96 -3.81 5.10
C ASP A 128 -8.30 -4.21 5.73
N HIS A 129 -8.33 -5.38 6.37
CA HIS A 129 -9.52 -5.95 7.00
C HIS A 129 -10.06 -5.14 8.19
N TYR A 130 -9.23 -4.30 8.83
CA TYR A 130 -9.75 -3.38 9.85
C TYR A 130 -10.63 -2.28 9.24
N LEU A 131 -10.35 -1.87 8.00
CA LEU A 131 -11.13 -0.84 7.31
C LEU A 131 -12.39 -1.39 6.63
N THR A 132 -12.39 -2.67 6.24
CA THR A 132 -13.56 -3.34 5.66
C THR A 132 -14.47 -3.98 6.71
N GLY A 133 -14.02 -4.06 7.97
CA GLY A 133 -14.77 -4.66 9.07
C GLY A 133 -14.64 -6.18 9.17
N GLU A 134 -13.80 -6.81 8.38
CA GLU A 134 -13.48 -8.24 8.46
C GLU A 134 -12.62 -8.57 9.69
N ALA A 135 -11.82 -7.61 10.18
CA ALA A 135 -11.11 -7.68 11.44
C ALA A 135 -11.55 -6.55 12.38
N THR A 136 -11.57 -6.82 13.69
CA THR A 136 -11.94 -5.85 14.71
C THR A 136 -10.70 -5.44 15.51
N PRO A 137 -10.35 -4.15 15.59
CA PRO A 137 -9.23 -3.71 16.41
C PRO A 137 -9.52 -3.90 17.90
N PRO A 138 -8.50 -4.01 18.77
CA PRO A 138 -8.67 -4.04 20.20
C PRO A 138 -9.42 -2.81 20.72
N LYS A 139 -10.12 -2.98 21.85
CA LYS A 139 -10.84 -1.89 22.52
C LYS A 139 -9.89 -0.71 22.79
N ASN A 140 -10.37 0.51 22.58
CA ASN A 140 -9.62 1.76 22.76
C ASN A 140 -8.49 2.00 21.72
N VAL A 141 -8.46 1.25 20.64
CA VAL A 141 -7.58 1.50 19.50
C VAL A 141 -8.41 1.97 18.31
N THR A 142 -8.00 3.09 17.71
CA THR A 142 -8.57 3.58 16.45
C THR A 142 -7.57 3.36 15.33
N ILE A 143 -8.02 2.74 14.24
CA ILE A 143 -7.23 2.57 13.03
C ILE A 143 -7.30 3.86 12.20
N LEU A 144 -6.16 4.36 11.78
CA LEU A 144 -6.01 5.59 11.01
C LEU A 144 -5.65 5.32 9.53
N GLY A 145 -5.40 4.07 9.19
CA GLY A 145 -5.03 3.63 7.86
C GLY A 145 -3.85 2.69 7.87
N GLY A 146 -3.46 2.23 6.70
CA GLY A 146 -2.36 1.31 6.56
C GLY A 146 -2.19 0.79 5.14
N LYS A 147 -1.26 -0.16 4.99
CA LYS A 147 -1.03 -0.84 3.72
C LYS A 147 -0.69 -2.30 3.95
N THR A 148 -1.41 -3.17 3.28
CA THR A 148 -1.12 -4.61 3.22
C THR A 148 -0.14 -4.92 2.09
N GLY A 149 0.52 -6.07 2.18
CA GLY A 149 1.30 -6.67 1.11
C GLY A 149 1.26 -8.19 1.23
N THR A 150 1.14 -8.88 0.11
CA THR A 150 1.14 -10.35 0.09
C THR A 150 1.78 -10.86 -1.18
N THR A 151 2.76 -11.75 -1.03
CA THR A 151 3.27 -12.65 -2.07
C THR A 151 3.50 -14.02 -1.45
N ASP A 152 3.62 -15.05 -2.25
CA ASP A 152 3.88 -16.41 -1.74
C ASP A 152 5.15 -16.47 -0.89
N ASN A 153 6.19 -15.73 -1.26
CA ASN A 153 7.47 -15.72 -0.54
C ASN A 153 7.50 -14.76 0.65
N ALA A 154 6.82 -13.60 0.54
CA ALA A 154 6.78 -12.61 1.61
C ALA A 154 5.80 -12.99 2.72
N GLY A 155 4.86 -13.89 2.45
CA GLY A 155 3.73 -14.12 3.34
C GLY A 155 2.79 -12.90 3.39
N ASN A 156 2.02 -12.81 4.44
CA ASN A 156 1.08 -11.72 4.67
C ASN A 156 1.72 -10.63 5.54
N CYS A 157 1.67 -9.39 5.07
CA CYS A 157 2.29 -8.23 5.70
C CYS A 157 1.28 -7.11 5.89
N LEU A 158 1.43 -6.35 6.99
CA LEU A 158 0.63 -5.14 7.25
C LEU A 158 1.48 -4.11 7.98
N ALA A 159 1.50 -2.90 7.42
CA ALA A 159 2.01 -1.72 8.07
C ALA A 159 0.81 -0.81 8.39
N LEU A 160 0.57 -0.55 9.68
CA LEU A 160 -0.65 0.03 10.20
C LEU A 160 -0.39 1.32 10.96
N LEU A 161 -1.23 2.33 10.72
CA LEU A 161 -1.31 3.56 11.49
C LEU A 161 -2.49 3.46 12.45
N SER A 162 -2.26 3.72 13.73
CA SER A 162 -3.29 3.65 14.75
C SER A 162 -3.08 4.69 15.85
N GLN A 163 -4.09 4.90 16.67
CA GLN A 163 -3.97 5.70 17.89
C GLN A 163 -4.65 5.00 19.07
N ASN A 164 -4.14 5.25 20.28
CA ASN A 164 -4.75 4.77 21.49
C ASN A 164 -5.90 5.68 21.95
N ALA A 165 -6.55 5.32 23.07
CA ALA A 165 -7.68 6.09 23.65
C ALA A 165 -7.34 7.56 23.97
N TYR A 166 -6.07 7.89 24.13
CA TYR A 166 -5.60 9.25 24.43
C TYR A 166 -5.21 10.03 23.16
N GLY A 167 -5.45 9.46 21.97
CA GLY A 167 -5.08 10.07 20.69
C GLY A 167 -3.59 10.00 20.36
N LYS A 168 -2.78 9.24 21.11
CA LYS A 168 -1.36 9.07 20.81
C LYS A 168 -1.19 8.15 19.61
N PRO A 169 -0.48 8.60 18.54
CA PRO A 169 -0.31 7.81 17.32
C PRO A 169 0.78 6.75 17.45
N TYR A 170 0.62 5.66 16.70
CA TYR A 170 1.55 4.53 16.62
C TYR A 170 1.63 4.02 15.19
N ILE A 171 2.80 3.52 14.83
CA ILE A 171 3.05 2.71 13.65
C ILE A 171 3.31 1.28 14.12
N SER A 172 2.54 0.32 13.64
CA SER A 172 2.69 -1.10 13.95
C SER A 172 2.92 -1.88 12.67
N ILE A 173 3.93 -2.75 12.64
CA ILE A 173 4.33 -3.49 11.43
C ILE A 173 4.45 -4.96 11.76
N VAL A 174 3.75 -5.80 10.98
CA VAL A 174 3.88 -7.26 10.96
C VAL A 174 4.26 -7.68 9.55
N MET A 175 5.25 -8.54 9.42
CA MET A 175 5.71 -9.07 8.13
C MET A 175 5.87 -10.58 8.23
N GLY A 176 5.54 -11.29 7.15
CA GLY A 176 5.82 -12.71 7.02
C GLY A 176 4.86 -13.65 7.73
N ALA A 177 3.63 -13.20 8.06
CA ALA A 177 2.63 -14.11 8.61
C ALA A 177 2.20 -15.16 7.57
N SER A 178 2.01 -16.41 8.02
CA SER A 178 1.70 -17.53 7.12
C SER A 178 0.29 -17.43 6.53
N THR A 179 -0.65 -16.81 7.26
CA THR A 179 -2.03 -16.60 6.85
C THR A 179 -2.50 -15.20 7.18
N LYS A 180 -3.60 -14.76 6.55
CA LYS A 180 -4.24 -13.49 6.91
C LYS A 180 -4.75 -13.50 8.36
N ASP A 181 -5.32 -14.60 8.82
CA ASP A 181 -5.79 -14.72 10.20
C ASP A 181 -4.65 -14.51 11.19
N GLU A 182 -3.52 -15.19 10.97
CA GLU A 182 -2.31 -15.02 11.79
C GLU A 182 -1.80 -13.57 11.76
N LEU A 183 -1.82 -12.91 10.59
CA LEU A 183 -1.43 -11.51 10.45
C LEU A 183 -2.26 -10.62 11.39
N TYR A 184 -3.59 -10.75 11.36
CA TYR A 184 -4.48 -9.93 12.18
C TYR A 184 -4.46 -10.30 13.67
N GLU A 185 -4.19 -11.57 14.02
CA GLU A 185 -3.93 -11.99 15.39
C GLU A 185 -2.66 -11.35 15.95
N GLN A 186 -1.56 -11.43 15.21
CA GLN A 186 -0.27 -10.80 15.61
C GLN A 186 -0.40 -9.28 15.68
N MET A 187 -1.04 -8.65 14.71
CA MET A 187 -1.29 -7.20 14.71
C MET A 187 -2.15 -6.80 15.92
N SER A 188 -3.23 -7.51 16.20
CA SER A 188 -4.08 -7.25 17.37
C SER A 188 -3.32 -7.38 18.68
N SER A 189 -2.40 -8.36 18.79
CA SER A 189 -1.51 -8.51 19.94
C SER A 189 -0.58 -7.31 20.12
N LEU A 190 -0.01 -6.77 19.04
CA LEU A 190 0.78 -5.54 19.09
C LEU A 190 -0.06 -4.34 19.54
N LEU A 191 -1.26 -4.19 18.99
CA LEU A 191 -2.17 -3.09 19.30
C LEU A 191 -2.68 -3.11 20.74
N GLN A 192 -2.74 -4.25 21.40
CA GLN A 192 -3.06 -4.35 22.83
C GLN A 192 -2.01 -3.66 23.72
N ASN A 193 -0.76 -3.56 23.28
CA ASN A 193 0.32 -2.97 24.06
C ASN A 193 0.38 -1.44 23.97
N ILE A 194 -0.45 -0.80 23.13
CA ILE A 194 -0.45 0.67 22.99
C ILE A 194 -1.52 1.37 23.87
N ASN A 195 -2.33 0.60 24.61
CA ASN A 195 -3.38 1.10 25.49
C ASN A 195 -2.86 1.51 26.85
#